data_a5ae649a2ca326dd2ae6afc871d3b129
#
_entry.id   a5ae649a2ca326dd2ae6afc871d3b129
#
_cell.length_a   1.000
_cell.length_b   1.000
_cell.length_c   1.000
_cell.angle_alpha   90.00
_cell.angle_beta   90.00
_cell.angle_gamma   90.00
#
_symmetry.space_group_name_H-M   'P 1'
#
loop_
_entity.id
_entity.type
_entity.pdbx_description
1 polymer ?
#
loop_
_entity_poly.entity_id
_entity_poly.type
_entity_poly.pdbx_seq_one_letter_code
_entity_poly.pdbx_strand_id
1 'polypeptide(L)'
;MAGLAVPFVTLPVTLYTVRMSIFRDIYGIAKGMSVTFFEMFAPTIVEDYPNEKLPNEGAVFQERFRGLHELQRDENGLEKCVACFLCAAACPSNCIYIEAAENTEENRISGAERYAKVYNIDYNRCIFCGYCVEACPTDAITHGHGFKLATFNASNLVYRKEQLLTKIEPAS
;
A
#
# COMPACT_ATOMS: atom_id res chain seq x y z
N MET A 1 -21.45 9.96 -47.69
CA MET A 1 -20.69 9.98 -46.46
C MET A 1 -20.11 11.38 -46.31
N ALA A 2 -20.76 12.24 -45.53
CA ALA A 2 -20.38 13.64 -45.36
C ALA A 2 -19.49 13.77 -44.15
N GLY A 3 -18.21 14.14 -44.37
CA GLY A 3 -17.24 14.41 -43.32
C GLY A 3 -17.55 15.72 -42.60
N LEU A 4 -17.88 15.66 -41.34
CA LEU A 4 -17.97 16.83 -40.45
C LEU A 4 -16.57 17.36 -40.18
N ALA A 5 -16.20 18.44 -40.87
CA ALA A 5 -15.03 19.23 -40.53
C ALA A 5 -15.33 20.05 -39.30
N VAL A 6 -14.63 19.76 -38.19
CA VAL A 6 -14.67 20.56 -36.96
C VAL A 6 -13.93 21.86 -37.23
N PRO A 7 -14.54 23.04 -37.10
CA PRO A 7 -13.83 24.31 -37.32
C PRO A 7 -12.81 24.50 -36.18
N PHE A 8 -11.54 24.60 -36.58
CA PHE A 8 -10.44 25.00 -35.70
C PHE A 8 -10.69 26.46 -35.30
N VAL A 9 -11.21 26.66 -34.09
CA VAL A 9 -11.37 27.99 -33.53
C VAL A 9 -9.98 28.52 -33.17
N THR A 10 -9.41 29.27 -34.10
CA THR A 10 -8.22 30.09 -33.79
C THR A 10 -8.66 31.20 -32.85
N LEU A 11 -8.45 31.00 -31.55
CA LEU A 11 -8.56 32.08 -30.56
C LEU A 11 -7.54 33.15 -30.93
N PRO A 12 -7.95 34.43 -31.10
CA PRO A 12 -6.99 35.49 -31.31
C PRO A 12 -6.12 35.58 -30.07
N VAL A 13 -4.82 35.40 -30.26
CA VAL A 13 -3.81 35.74 -29.25
C VAL A 13 -3.91 37.26 -29.07
N THR A 14 -4.83 37.68 -28.21
CA THR A 14 -4.91 39.03 -27.72
C THR A 14 -3.57 39.26 -27.03
N LEU A 15 -2.71 40.01 -27.65
CA LEU A 15 -1.52 40.58 -27.01
C LEU A 15 -1.96 41.19 -25.68
N TYR A 16 -1.76 40.43 -24.61
CA TYR A 16 -1.81 40.94 -23.25
C TYR A 16 -0.70 41.97 -23.20
N THR A 17 -1.05 43.22 -23.55
CA THR A 17 -0.21 44.37 -23.22
C THR A 17 -0.22 44.43 -21.70
N VAL A 18 0.73 43.70 -21.12
CA VAL A 18 1.01 43.79 -19.68
C VAL A 18 1.48 45.22 -19.45
N ARG A 19 0.50 46.05 -19.12
CA ARG A 19 0.78 47.40 -18.61
C ARG A 19 1.41 47.13 -17.24
N MET A 20 2.74 47.01 -17.28
CA MET A 20 3.55 46.76 -16.10
C MET A 20 3.37 47.95 -15.16
N SER A 21 2.49 47.79 -14.19
CA SER A 21 2.43 48.75 -13.07
C SER A 21 3.51 48.31 -12.10
N ILE A 22 4.64 48.97 -12.14
CA ILE A 22 5.82 48.70 -11.29
C ILE A 22 5.43 48.50 -9.83
N PHE A 23 4.46 49.27 -9.34
CA PHE A 23 3.94 49.12 -7.97
C PHE A 23 3.23 47.76 -7.73
N ARG A 24 2.47 47.25 -8.70
CA ARG A 24 1.79 45.98 -8.59
C ARG A 24 2.79 44.82 -8.62
N ASP A 25 3.83 44.95 -9.45
CA ASP A 25 4.85 43.93 -9.59
C ASP A 25 5.75 43.89 -8.36
N ILE A 26 6.13 45.04 -7.79
CA ILE A 26 6.85 45.12 -6.51
C ILE A 26 6.00 44.53 -5.38
N TYR A 27 4.70 44.85 -5.33
CA TYR A 27 3.80 44.28 -4.34
C TYR A 27 3.68 42.76 -4.47
N GLY A 28 3.61 42.25 -5.70
CA GLY A 28 3.59 40.80 -5.98
C GLY A 28 4.85 40.10 -5.48
N ILE A 29 6.00 40.66 -5.72
CA ILE A 29 7.30 40.16 -5.25
C ILE A 29 7.36 40.20 -3.72
N ALA A 30 7.02 41.34 -3.12
CA ALA A 30 7.02 41.48 -1.66
C ALA A 30 6.07 40.49 -0.97
N LYS A 31 4.89 40.26 -1.54
CA LYS A 31 3.93 39.25 -1.07
C LYS A 31 4.48 37.84 -1.18
N GLY A 32 5.11 37.48 -2.31
CA GLY A 32 5.77 36.19 -2.50
C GLY A 32 6.91 35.98 -1.48
N MET A 33 7.74 36.96 -1.28
CA MET A 33 8.83 36.90 -0.30
C MET A 33 8.31 36.81 1.14
N SER A 34 7.18 37.47 1.46
CA SER A 34 6.61 37.37 2.81
C SER A 34 6.15 35.95 3.13
N VAL A 35 5.57 35.23 2.17
CA VAL A 35 5.16 33.83 2.38
C VAL A 35 6.36 32.97 2.73
N THR A 36 7.43 33.03 1.94
CA THR A 36 8.64 32.23 2.23
C THR A 36 9.32 32.64 3.53
N PHE A 37 9.27 33.93 3.87
CA PHE A 37 9.80 34.43 5.14
C PHE A 37 9.03 33.87 6.35
N PHE A 38 7.70 33.83 6.29
CA PHE A 38 6.90 33.24 7.36
C PHE A 38 7.06 31.72 7.45
N GLU A 39 7.17 31.03 6.31
CA GLU A 39 7.42 29.59 6.29
C GLU A 39 8.77 29.20 6.93
N MET A 40 9.75 30.11 6.94
CA MET A 40 11.04 29.88 7.58
C MET A 40 10.93 29.71 9.11
N PHE A 41 9.86 30.25 9.71
CA PHE A 41 9.58 30.12 11.15
C PHE A 41 8.56 29.03 11.46
N ALA A 42 8.03 28.35 10.44
CA ALA A 42 7.11 27.23 10.64
C ALA A 42 7.83 26.05 11.30
N PRO A 43 7.13 25.26 12.13
CA PRO A 43 7.72 24.06 12.72
C PRO A 43 8.14 23.09 11.63
N THR A 44 9.32 22.53 11.76
CA THR A 44 9.88 21.58 10.81
C THR A 44 9.05 20.29 10.80
N ILE A 45 8.56 19.87 9.63
CA ILE A 45 7.78 18.65 9.42
C ILE A 45 8.67 17.58 8.73
N VAL A 46 9.93 17.51 9.11
CA VAL A 46 10.88 16.55 8.54
C VAL A 46 11.00 15.36 9.47
N GLU A 47 10.80 14.18 8.94
CA GLU A 47 11.10 12.92 9.62
C GLU A 47 12.56 12.57 9.36
N ASP A 48 13.37 12.50 10.43
CA ASP A 48 14.79 12.17 10.33
C ASP A 48 14.99 10.64 10.43
N TYR A 49 14.60 9.93 9.38
CA TYR A 49 14.85 8.49 9.29
C TYR A 49 16.36 8.25 9.05
N PRO A 50 17.03 7.34 9.78
CA PRO A 50 16.50 6.37 10.74
C PRO A 50 16.57 6.79 12.21
N ASN A 51 16.90 8.06 12.51
CA ASN A 51 17.22 8.52 13.86
C ASN A 51 15.99 8.80 14.71
N GLU A 52 14.86 9.12 14.10
CA GLU A 52 13.61 9.24 14.84
C GLU A 52 13.15 7.86 15.33
N LYS A 53 12.88 7.83 16.63
CA LYS A 53 12.12 6.74 17.21
C LYS A 53 10.69 6.85 16.71
N LEU A 54 10.46 6.17 15.63
CA LEU A 54 9.14 5.96 15.09
C LEU A 54 8.23 5.41 16.21
N PRO A 55 6.97 5.93 16.48
CA PRO A 55 6.13 5.52 17.63
C PRO A 55 5.57 4.12 17.53
N ASN A 56 6.04 3.18 17.22
CA ASN A 56 5.93 1.73 17.20
C ASN A 56 7.09 1.09 16.54
N GLU A 57 7.92 1.86 16.85
CA GLU A 57 8.91 2.54 16.22
C GLU A 57 8.44 3.42 15.04
N GLY A 58 7.55 4.37 15.24
CA GLY A 58 6.79 5.20 14.99
C GLY A 58 6.68 5.93 13.72
N ALA A 59 6.77 5.56 12.55
CA ALA A 59 5.99 6.21 11.51
C ALA A 59 4.51 6.07 11.89
N VAL A 60 3.79 7.17 11.99
CA VAL A 60 2.33 7.15 12.02
C VAL A 60 1.90 6.72 10.63
N PHE A 61 1.89 5.41 10.40
CA PHE A 61 1.38 4.87 9.16
C PHE A 61 -0.11 5.18 9.09
N GLN A 62 -0.52 5.63 7.93
CA GLN A 62 -1.93 5.81 7.66
C GLN A 62 -2.64 4.45 7.84
N GLU A 63 -3.88 4.49 8.29
CA GLU A 63 -4.72 3.29 8.50
C GLU A 63 -4.74 2.34 7.29
N ARG A 64 -4.65 2.89 6.08
CA ARG A 64 -4.60 2.15 4.81
C ARG A 64 -3.19 1.90 4.28
N PHE A 65 -2.20 1.85 5.16
CA PHE A 65 -0.83 1.56 4.75
C PHE A 65 -0.71 0.14 4.20
N ARG A 66 -0.06 0.01 3.05
CA ARG A 66 0.19 -1.29 2.39
C ARG A 66 1.55 -1.82 2.79
N GLY A 67 1.66 -2.33 4.01
CA GLY A 67 2.86 -2.97 4.52
C GLY A 67 2.91 -4.47 4.22
N LEU A 68 3.66 -5.21 5.03
CA LEU A 68 3.77 -6.66 4.94
C LEU A 68 2.40 -7.32 5.04
N HIS A 69 2.20 -8.37 4.28
CA HIS A 69 0.96 -9.13 4.32
C HIS A 69 0.89 -9.97 5.59
N GLU A 70 -0.31 -10.09 6.13
CA GLU A 70 -0.61 -10.91 7.29
C GLU A 70 -1.78 -11.84 6.96
N LEU A 71 -1.64 -13.12 7.34
CA LEU A 71 -2.72 -14.09 7.25
C LEU A 71 -3.48 -14.10 8.56
N GLN A 72 -4.76 -13.78 8.48
CA GLN A 72 -5.64 -13.64 9.62
C GLN A 72 -6.18 -14.99 10.11
N ARG A 73 -6.45 -15.05 11.42
CA ARG A 73 -7.13 -16.16 12.08
C ARG A 73 -8.52 -15.73 12.54
N ASP A 74 -9.39 -16.68 12.70
CA ASP A 74 -10.70 -16.48 13.31
C ASP A 74 -10.57 -16.37 14.84
N GLU A 75 -11.65 -15.96 15.50
CA GLU A 75 -11.76 -15.89 16.95
C GLU A 75 -11.45 -17.22 17.65
N ASN A 76 -11.68 -18.34 16.96
CA ASN A 76 -11.38 -19.69 17.44
C ASN A 76 -9.92 -20.11 17.20
N GLY A 77 -9.06 -19.23 16.67
CA GLY A 77 -7.68 -19.52 16.33
C GLY A 77 -7.47 -20.28 15.02
N LEU A 78 -8.56 -20.61 14.29
CA LEU A 78 -8.50 -21.26 12.99
C LEU A 78 -8.05 -20.27 11.90
N GLU A 79 -7.40 -20.81 10.85
CA GLU A 79 -7.00 -19.98 9.71
C GLU A 79 -8.23 -19.59 8.88
N LYS A 80 -8.36 -18.30 8.53
CA LYS A 80 -9.42 -17.84 7.63
C LYS A 80 -9.19 -18.25 6.18
N CYS A 81 -7.94 -18.60 5.81
CA CYS A 81 -7.59 -18.95 4.45
C CYS A 81 -8.15 -20.32 4.05
N VAL A 82 -8.99 -20.33 3.01
CA VAL A 82 -9.63 -21.54 2.46
C VAL A 82 -8.97 -22.04 1.17
N ALA A 83 -7.80 -21.54 0.84
CA ALA A 83 -7.06 -21.88 -0.38
C ALA A 83 -7.91 -21.80 -1.66
N CYS A 84 -8.62 -20.69 -1.87
CA CYS A 84 -9.45 -20.47 -3.05
C CYS A 84 -8.68 -19.97 -4.29
N PHE A 85 -7.39 -19.63 -4.15
CA PHE A 85 -6.49 -19.15 -5.20
C PHE A 85 -6.83 -17.76 -5.80
N LEU A 86 -7.88 -17.09 -5.37
CA LEU A 86 -8.27 -15.80 -5.93
C LEU A 86 -7.19 -14.73 -5.74
N CYS A 87 -6.51 -14.71 -4.61
CA CYS A 87 -5.39 -13.78 -4.37
C CYS A 87 -4.20 -14.04 -5.31
N ALA A 88 -3.91 -15.30 -5.64
CA ALA A 88 -2.87 -15.64 -6.60
C ALA A 88 -3.27 -15.27 -8.04
N ALA A 89 -4.54 -15.48 -8.41
CA ALA A 89 -5.08 -15.10 -9.71
C ALA A 89 -5.13 -13.58 -9.92
N ALA A 90 -5.44 -12.81 -8.87
CA ALA A 90 -5.48 -11.35 -8.91
C ALA A 90 -4.09 -10.68 -8.88
N CYS A 91 -3.03 -11.44 -8.60
CA CYS A 91 -1.69 -10.88 -8.45
C CYS A 91 -1.06 -10.55 -9.82
N PRO A 92 -0.77 -9.27 -10.13
CA PRO A 92 -0.17 -8.89 -11.41
C PRO A 92 1.29 -9.35 -11.55
N SER A 93 1.98 -9.58 -10.42
CA SER A 93 3.39 -10.00 -10.41
C SER A 93 3.57 -11.50 -10.24
N ASN A 94 2.49 -12.29 -10.12
CA ASN A 94 2.55 -13.74 -9.87
C ASN A 94 3.49 -14.12 -8.71
N CYS A 95 3.43 -13.37 -7.62
CA CYS A 95 4.32 -13.55 -6.47
C CYS A 95 3.73 -14.45 -5.37
N ILE A 96 2.49 -14.92 -5.51
CA ILE A 96 1.80 -15.74 -4.52
C ILE A 96 1.73 -17.18 -5.00
N TYR A 97 2.24 -18.09 -4.19
CA TYR A 97 2.19 -19.53 -4.43
C TYR A 97 1.37 -20.22 -3.33
N ILE A 98 0.39 -21.03 -3.72
CA ILE A 98 -0.52 -21.70 -2.80
C ILE A 98 -0.61 -23.18 -3.17
N GLU A 99 -0.60 -24.05 -2.15
CA GLU A 99 -1.02 -25.45 -2.27
C GLU A 99 -2.16 -25.70 -1.29
N ALA A 100 -3.25 -26.24 -1.81
CA ALA A 100 -4.40 -26.59 -0.99
C ALA A 100 -4.25 -28.00 -0.44
N ALA A 101 -4.81 -28.22 0.75
CA ALA A 101 -5.03 -29.55 1.32
C ALA A 101 -6.44 -29.61 1.94
N GLU A 102 -6.95 -30.80 2.11
CA GLU A 102 -8.24 -31.06 2.74
C GLU A 102 -8.12 -31.07 4.26
N ASN A 103 -9.07 -30.46 4.92
CA ASN A 103 -9.20 -30.55 6.37
C ASN A 103 -9.69 -31.94 6.76
N THR A 104 -9.08 -32.50 7.78
CA THR A 104 -9.57 -33.72 8.45
C THR A 104 -10.36 -33.32 9.68
N GLU A 105 -11.40 -34.07 10.02
CA GLU A 105 -12.21 -33.78 11.22
C GLU A 105 -11.41 -33.85 12.52
N GLU A 106 -10.37 -34.69 12.52
CA GLU A 106 -9.49 -34.86 13.67
C GLU A 106 -8.51 -33.69 13.87
N ASN A 107 -8.14 -32.97 12.77
CA ASN A 107 -7.21 -31.87 12.84
C ASN A 107 -7.67 -30.72 11.93
N ARG A 108 -8.57 -29.92 12.47
CA ARG A 108 -9.19 -28.81 11.74
C ARG A 108 -8.30 -27.58 11.80
N ILE A 109 -7.74 -27.17 10.66
CA ILE A 109 -6.84 -26.02 10.54
C ILE A 109 -7.59 -24.76 10.12
N SER A 110 -8.58 -24.88 9.22
CA SER A 110 -9.43 -23.77 8.78
C SER A 110 -10.92 -24.05 9.04
N GLY A 111 -11.74 -23.03 8.99
CA GLY A 111 -13.19 -23.13 9.14
C GLY A 111 -13.90 -23.82 7.96
N ALA A 112 -13.21 -24.07 6.85
CA ALA A 112 -13.75 -24.66 5.62
C ALA A 112 -13.26 -26.10 5.41
N GLU A 113 -13.70 -26.74 4.32
CA GLU A 113 -13.27 -28.09 3.93
C GLU A 113 -11.80 -28.15 3.51
N ARG A 114 -11.23 -27.03 3.06
CA ARG A 114 -9.85 -26.93 2.59
C ARG A 114 -9.10 -25.84 3.31
N TYR A 115 -7.79 -25.99 3.39
CA TYR A 115 -6.88 -24.98 3.92
C TYR A 115 -5.65 -24.85 3.02
N ALA A 116 -4.90 -23.75 3.18
CA ALA A 116 -3.62 -23.60 2.49
C ALA A 116 -2.54 -24.38 3.25
N LYS A 117 -2.11 -25.52 2.69
CA LYS A 117 -0.98 -26.30 3.20
C LYS A 117 0.32 -25.53 3.03
N VAL A 118 0.51 -24.95 1.84
CA VAL A 118 1.62 -24.06 1.54
C VAL A 118 1.03 -22.71 1.11
N TYR A 119 1.57 -21.64 1.66
CA TYR A 119 1.25 -20.28 1.25
C TYR A 119 2.53 -19.45 1.31
N ASN A 120 3.04 -19.09 0.15
CA ASN A 120 4.29 -18.34 0.05
C ASN A 120 4.06 -17.04 -0.72
N ILE A 121 4.69 -15.97 -0.26
CA ILE A 121 4.76 -14.70 -0.98
C ILE A 121 6.22 -14.37 -1.29
N ASP A 122 6.53 -14.17 -2.57
CA ASP A 122 7.85 -13.71 -3.00
C ASP A 122 7.88 -12.19 -3.01
N TYR A 123 8.45 -11.61 -1.97
CA TYR A 123 8.60 -10.15 -1.85
C TYR A 123 9.65 -9.56 -2.80
N ASN A 124 10.47 -10.37 -3.47
CA ASN A 124 11.32 -9.86 -4.54
C ASN A 124 10.50 -9.41 -5.75
N ARG A 125 9.28 -9.95 -5.92
CA ARG A 125 8.38 -9.63 -7.02
C ARG A 125 7.18 -8.83 -6.61
N CYS A 126 6.81 -8.85 -5.34
CA CYS A 126 5.62 -8.16 -4.84
C CYS A 126 5.76 -6.64 -4.98
N ILE A 127 4.77 -5.99 -5.56
CA ILE A 127 4.69 -4.53 -5.73
C ILE A 127 3.77 -3.86 -4.70
N PHE A 128 3.29 -4.58 -3.71
CA PHE A 128 2.39 -4.09 -2.66
C PHE A 128 1.13 -3.39 -3.19
N CYS A 129 0.58 -3.84 -4.32
CA CYS A 129 -0.60 -3.24 -4.95
C CYS A 129 -1.92 -3.44 -4.17
N GLY A 130 -2.01 -4.47 -3.32
CA GLY A 130 -3.18 -4.77 -2.49
C GLY A 130 -4.30 -5.55 -3.17
N TYR A 131 -4.19 -5.89 -4.46
CA TYR A 131 -5.24 -6.64 -5.17
C TYR A 131 -5.53 -8.01 -4.57
N CYS A 132 -4.53 -8.65 -3.96
CA CYS A 132 -4.71 -9.92 -3.24
C CYS A 132 -5.63 -9.77 -2.02
N VAL A 133 -5.58 -8.63 -1.34
CA VAL A 133 -6.45 -8.31 -0.20
C VAL A 133 -7.88 -8.06 -0.69
N GLU A 134 -8.03 -7.24 -1.74
CA GLU A 134 -9.35 -6.93 -2.32
C GLU A 134 -10.04 -8.15 -2.94
N ALA A 135 -9.27 -9.10 -3.48
CA ALA A 135 -9.79 -10.32 -4.08
C ALA A 135 -10.13 -11.42 -3.07
N CYS A 136 -9.78 -11.27 -1.80
CA CYS A 136 -9.99 -12.28 -0.78
C CYS A 136 -11.44 -12.27 -0.25
N PRO A 137 -12.23 -13.32 -0.45
CA PRO A 137 -13.63 -13.33 -0.01
C PRO A 137 -13.80 -13.57 1.49
N THR A 138 -12.76 -14.03 2.17
CA THR A 138 -12.79 -14.39 3.60
C THR A 138 -11.99 -13.43 4.47
N ASP A 139 -11.47 -12.33 3.89
CA ASP A 139 -10.56 -11.40 4.58
C ASP A 139 -9.41 -12.11 5.30
N ALA A 140 -8.93 -13.21 4.68
CA ALA A 140 -7.86 -14.02 5.22
C ALA A 140 -6.48 -13.40 5.05
N ILE A 141 -6.30 -12.54 4.05
CA ILE A 141 -5.06 -11.80 3.83
C ILE A 141 -5.32 -10.33 3.98
N THR A 142 -4.50 -9.65 4.76
CA THR A 142 -4.56 -8.21 5.01
C THR A 142 -3.17 -7.61 4.90
N HIS A 143 -3.10 -6.29 4.85
CA HIS A 143 -1.84 -5.56 5.00
C HIS A 143 -1.63 -5.18 6.46
N GLY A 144 -0.49 -5.55 7.00
CA GLY A 144 -0.02 -5.05 8.29
C GLY A 144 0.80 -3.76 8.13
N HIS A 145 1.37 -3.28 9.22
CA HIS A 145 2.19 -2.07 9.26
C HIS A 145 3.70 -2.35 9.17
N GLY A 146 4.10 -3.62 9.00
CA GLY A 146 5.49 -4.00 8.81
C GLY A 146 6.04 -3.47 7.48
N PHE A 147 7.24 -2.88 7.50
CA PHE A 147 7.87 -2.32 6.30
C PHE A 147 9.36 -2.69 6.16
N LYS A 148 9.96 -3.23 7.22
CA LYS A 148 11.39 -3.58 7.23
C LYS A 148 11.60 -4.93 6.54
N LEU A 149 11.92 -4.91 5.25
CA LEU A 149 12.14 -6.10 4.41
C LEU A 149 13.61 -6.32 4.02
N ALA A 150 14.50 -5.38 4.36
CA ALA A 150 15.89 -5.47 3.93
C ALA A 150 16.58 -6.71 4.48
N THR A 151 17.15 -7.52 3.61
CA THR A 151 17.93 -8.71 3.95
C THR A 151 19.13 -8.85 3.02
N PHE A 152 20.16 -9.61 3.45
CA PHE A 152 21.35 -9.85 2.65
C PHE A 152 21.14 -10.92 1.57
N ASN A 153 20.15 -11.79 1.72
CA ASN A 153 19.87 -12.88 0.81
C ASN A 153 18.46 -12.78 0.23
N ALA A 154 18.34 -12.81 -1.09
CA ALA A 154 17.04 -12.77 -1.77
C ALA A 154 16.10 -13.93 -1.39
N SER A 155 16.66 -15.10 -1.05
CA SER A 155 15.87 -16.26 -0.59
C SER A 155 15.09 -15.99 0.70
N ASN A 156 15.57 -15.08 1.54
CA ASN A 156 14.89 -14.71 2.78
C ASN A 156 13.67 -13.81 2.53
N LEU A 157 13.52 -13.27 1.34
CA LEU A 157 12.36 -12.47 0.93
C LEU A 157 11.19 -13.34 0.42
N VAL A 158 11.35 -14.65 0.39
CA VAL A 158 10.23 -15.57 0.17
C VAL A 158 9.65 -15.96 1.52
N TYR A 159 8.58 -15.26 1.91
CA TYR A 159 7.90 -15.50 3.19
C TYR A 159 6.98 -16.70 3.07
N ARG A 160 7.11 -17.59 4.02
CA ARG A 160 6.27 -18.79 4.14
C ARG A 160 5.07 -18.50 5.03
N LYS A 161 4.10 -19.38 4.96
CA LYS A 161 2.86 -19.30 5.72
C LYS A 161 3.05 -19.00 7.22
N GLU A 162 4.03 -19.66 7.85
CA GLU A 162 4.29 -19.52 9.30
C GLU A 162 4.74 -18.11 9.67
N GLN A 163 5.41 -17.41 8.74
CA GLN A 163 5.88 -16.03 8.93
C GLN A 163 4.77 -14.99 8.66
N LEU A 164 3.77 -15.38 7.88
CA LEU A 164 2.65 -14.53 7.49
C LEU A 164 1.48 -14.62 8.46
N LEU A 165 1.35 -15.73 9.19
CA LEU A 165 0.25 -15.94 10.13
C LEU A 165 0.34 -14.98 11.31
N THR A 166 -0.76 -14.32 11.59
CA THR A 166 -0.90 -13.50 12.82
C THR A 166 -0.71 -14.39 14.05
N LYS A 167 0.07 -13.87 15.01
CA LYS A 167 0.26 -14.55 16.30
C LYS A 167 -1.08 -14.59 17.03
N ILE A 168 -1.38 -15.75 17.63
CA ILE A 168 -2.51 -15.85 18.55
C ILE A 168 -2.11 -15.04 19.78
N GLU A 169 -2.72 -13.87 19.99
CA GLU A 169 -2.62 -13.22 21.29
C GLU A 169 -3.50 -14.01 22.26
N PRO A 170 -2.95 -14.47 23.39
CA PRO A 170 -3.78 -15.11 24.41
C PRO A 170 -4.80 -14.06 24.88
N ALA A 171 -6.08 -14.40 24.81
CA ALA A 171 -7.14 -13.56 25.33
C ALA A 171 -6.83 -13.20 26.79
N SER A 172 -6.62 -11.90 27.02
CA SER A 172 -6.36 -11.32 28.34
C SER A 172 -7.61 -11.31 29.20
#